data_916f4fa1b9c9a5a27cafa2385e36d18d
#
_entry.id   916f4fa1b9c9a5a27cafa2385e36d18d
#
_cell.length_a   1.000
_cell.length_b   1.000
_cell.length_c   1.000
_cell.angle_alpha   90.00
_cell.angle_beta   90.00
_cell.angle_gamma   90.00
#
_symmetry.space_group_name_H-M   'P 1'
#
loop_
_entity.id
_entity.type
_entity.pdbx_description
1 polymer ?
#
loop_
_entity_poly.entity_id
_entity_poly.type
_entity_poly.pdbx_seq_one_letter_code
_entity_poly.pdbx_strand_id
1 'polypeptide(L)'
;LRMVRPIRQVLQGFTAQELVRIREDLGDFDELVSRLDQAIDDDPPLAMKEGGIIKKGYNADIDSFREAKTGSRRLLAQMEEEVRESTGIKNLKVKYNNVFGYFFEVTNSFKDLVPDYFERKQTLVGSERYTTTQLKDLEARILGAEDKLNDLEYEEFDKLRKEISSRVAEIQKAAKAVAYIDVYASLSLVAERYGYVRPKLNDKGIIRIKDGRHPVVERMMPGDFVCNDTVLDSKKDCIAVITGPNMAGKSTYMRQVALIVLMSQIGSFVPAAAADLCVVDRIFTRVGASDDLGSGQSTFMVEMNE
;
A
#
# COMPACT_ATOMS: atom_id res chain seq x y z
N LEU A 1 -3.46 1.60 11.17
CA LEU A 1 -4.07 2.09 12.39
C LEU A 1 -3.36 1.60 13.66
N ARG A 2 -2.91 0.35 13.76
CA ARG A 2 -2.19 -0.21 14.93
C ARG A 2 -1.02 0.65 15.41
N MET A 3 -0.33 1.35 14.51
CA MET A 3 0.82 2.20 14.82
C MET A 3 0.45 3.58 15.38
N VAL A 4 -0.82 3.98 15.35
CA VAL A 4 -1.25 5.30 15.84
C VAL A 4 -0.96 5.47 17.33
N ARG A 5 -1.30 4.48 18.13
CA ARG A 5 -1.05 4.49 19.59
C ARG A 5 0.43 4.60 19.96
N PRO A 6 1.37 3.78 19.43
CA PRO A 6 2.80 3.93 19.68
C PRO A 6 3.33 5.31 19.28
N ILE A 7 2.91 5.85 18.13
CA ILE A 7 3.33 7.18 17.67
C ILE A 7 2.84 8.27 18.64
N ARG A 8 1.57 8.20 19.07
CA ARG A 8 1.03 9.14 20.08
C ARG A 8 1.81 9.11 21.38
N GLN A 9 2.22 7.93 21.83
CA GLN A 9 3.02 7.78 23.05
C GLN A 9 4.38 8.45 22.93
N VAL A 10 5.09 8.26 21.82
CA VAL A 10 6.36 8.94 21.53
C VAL A 10 6.17 10.46 21.54
N LEU A 11 5.09 10.97 20.92
CA LEU A 11 4.81 12.40 20.84
C LEU A 11 4.43 13.06 22.17
N GLN A 12 4.12 12.30 23.22
CA GLN A 12 3.82 12.85 24.55
C GLN A 12 5.00 13.63 25.17
N GLY A 13 6.24 13.27 24.80
CA GLY A 13 7.45 13.94 25.29
C GLY A 13 7.74 15.29 24.60
N PHE A 14 7.00 15.66 23.55
CA PHE A 14 7.26 16.86 22.77
C PHE A 14 6.28 18.00 23.13
N THR A 15 6.83 19.22 23.25
CA THR A 15 6.08 20.45 23.62
C THR A 15 5.91 21.42 22.46
N ALA A 16 6.56 21.19 21.31
CA ALA A 16 6.42 22.02 20.13
C ALA A 16 4.95 22.02 19.65
N GLN A 17 4.39 23.20 19.44
CA GLN A 17 2.96 23.40 19.14
C GLN A 17 2.47 22.54 17.97
N GLU A 18 3.25 22.46 16.88
CA GLU A 18 2.89 21.63 15.73
C GLU A 18 2.89 20.12 16.04
N LEU A 19 3.82 19.63 16.87
CA LEU A 19 3.85 18.22 17.27
C LEU A 19 2.70 17.88 18.22
N VAL A 20 2.30 18.84 19.07
CA VAL A 20 1.10 18.70 19.91
C VAL A 20 -0.15 18.60 19.04
N ARG A 21 -0.31 19.48 18.04
CA ARG A 21 -1.41 19.43 17.07
C ARG A 21 -1.45 18.11 16.29
N ILE A 22 -0.31 17.66 15.78
CA ILE A 22 -0.20 16.38 15.08
C ILE A 22 -0.63 15.22 15.99
N ARG A 23 -0.22 15.22 17.27
CA ARG A 23 -0.63 14.23 18.25
C ARG A 23 -2.15 14.19 18.46
N GLU A 24 -2.81 15.35 18.46
CA GLU A 24 -4.28 15.46 18.54
C GLU A 24 -4.94 14.94 17.25
N ASP A 25 -4.37 15.25 16.08
CA ASP A 25 -4.87 14.87 14.78
C ASP A 25 -4.75 13.34 14.52
N LEU A 26 -3.88 12.63 15.21
CA LEU A 26 -3.76 11.17 15.15
C LEU A 26 -5.02 10.45 15.63
N GLY A 27 -5.81 11.05 16.52
CA GLY A 27 -7.03 10.45 17.05
C GLY A 27 -6.80 9.18 17.87
N ASP A 28 -7.86 8.41 18.07
CA ASP A 28 -7.84 7.12 18.77
C ASP A 28 -8.60 6.05 17.97
N PHE A 29 -7.93 4.93 17.72
CA PHE A 29 -8.46 3.81 16.94
C PHE A 29 -8.31 2.47 17.68
N ASP A 30 -8.00 2.47 18.97
CA ASP A 30 -7.71 1.23 19.72
C ASP A 30 -8.90 0.27 19.67
N GLU A 31 -10.13 0.78 19.84
CA GLU A 31 -11.34 -0.02 19.78
C GLU A 31 -11.58 -0.59 18.38
N LEU A 32 -11.46 0.24 17.34
CA LEU A 32 -11.61 -0.21 15.96
C LEU A 32 -10.56 -1.26 15.59
N VAL A 33 -9.30 -1.05 15.98
CA VAL A 33 -8.21 -2.01 15.75
C VAL A 33 -8.50 -3.32 16.45
N SER A 34 -8.89 -3.27 17.74
CA SER A 34 -9.22 -4.47 18.51
C SER A 34 -10.36 -5.26 17.87
N ARG A 35 -11.39 -4.58 17.41
CA ARG A 35 -12.53 -5.21 16.73
C ARG A 35 -12.14 -5.86 15.40
N LEU A 36 -11.34 -5.17 14.59
CA LEU A 36 -10.83 -5.74 13.33
C LEU A 36 -9.94 -6.96 13.56
N ASP A 37 -9.08 -6.91 14.58
CA ASP A 37 -8.19 -8.01 14.94
C ASP A 37 -8.94 -9.24 15.45
N GLN A 38 -10.10 -9.04 16.09
CA GLN A 38 -10.97 -10.12 16.54
C GLN A 38 -11.81 -10.69 15.40
N ALA A 39 -12.24 -9.86 14.44
CA ALA A 39 -13.21 -10.22 13.43
C ALA A 39 -12.59 -10.81 12.16
N ILE A 40 -11.49 -10.25 11.69
CA ILE A 40 -10.87 -10.62 10.39
C ILE A 40 -9.79 -11.67 10.61
N ASP A 41 -9.77 -12.70 9.76
CA ASP A 41 -8.74 -13.73 9.79
C ASP A 41 -7.35 -13.13 9.55
N ASP A 42 -6.30 -13.78 10.05
CA ASP A 42 -4.94 -13.28 9.93
C ASP A 42 -4.40 -13.40 8.50
N ASP A 43 -4.94 -14.34 7.70
CA ASP A 43 -4.64 -14.56 6.28
C ASP A 43 -5.95 -14.66 5.46
N PRO A 44 -6.68 -13.55 5.32
CA PRO A 44 -7.98 -13.57 4.66
C PRO A 44 -7.83 -13.78 3.15
N PRO A 45 -8.76 -14.48 2.49
CA PRO A 45 -8.75 -14.67 1.05
C PRO A 45 -8.93 -13.34 0.32
N LEU A 46 -8.41 -13.26 -0.92
CA LEU A 46 -8.52 -12.06 -1.75
C LEU A 46 -9.95 -11.80 -2.22
N ALA A 47 -10.74 -12.86 -2.44
CA ALA A 47 -12.10 -12.74 -2.93
C ALA A 47 -13.11 -13.14 -1.84
N MET A 48 -14.09 -12.28 -1.59
CA MET A 48 -15.14 -12.51 -0.59
C MET A 48 -15.94 -13.80 -0.84
N LYS A 49 -16.08 -14.21 -2.11
CA LYS A 49 -16.80 -15.43 -2.50
C LYS A 49 -16.12 -16.73 -2.09
N GLU A 50 -14.86 -16.67 -1.69
CA GLU A 50 -14.10 -17.86 -1.25
C GLU A 50 -14.46 -18.25 0.20
N GLY A 51 -15.06 -17.34 0.96
CA GLY A 51 -15.34 -17.52 2.39
C GLY A 51 -14.07 -17.54 3.24
N GLY A 52 -14.20 -17.59 4.57
CA GLY A 52 -13.05 -17.64 5.47
C GLY A 52 -12.46 -16.28 5.84
N ILE A 53 -13.21 -15.20 5.61
CA ILE A 53 -12.80 -13.83 5.96
C ILE A 53 -12.92 -13.58 7.47
N ILE A 54 -13.99 -14.10 8.07
CA ILE A 54 -14.29 -13.89 9.49
C ILE A 54 -13.54 -14.92 10.34
N LYS A 55 -12.90 -14.45 11.37
CA LYS A 55 -12.12 -15.28 12.30
C LYS A 55 -13.00 -16.28 13.05
N LYS A 56 -12.47 -17.48 13.27
CA LYS A 56 -13.16 -18.48 14.12
C LYS A 56 -13.33 -17.95 15.53
N GLY A 57 -14.52 -18.13 16.10
CA GLY A 57 -14.89 -17.65 17.44
C GLY A 57 -15.44 -16.23 17.48
N TYR A 58 -15.51 -15.52 16.35
CA TYR A 58 -16.08 -14.17 16.29
C TYR A 58 -17.61 -14.19 16.26
N ASN A 59 -18.21 -15.09 15.48
CA ASN A 59 -19.66 -15.24 15.35
C ASN A 59 -20.05 -16.72 15.44
N ALA A 60 -20.89 -17.08 16.42
CA ALA A 60 -21.29 -18.45 16.69
C ALA A 60 -22.08 -19.10 15.54
N ASP A 61 -22.89 -18.33 14.82
CA ASP A 61 -23.66 -18.84 13.67
C ASP A 61 -22.74 -19.20 12.51
N ILE A 62 -21.75 -18.34 12.23
CA ILE A 62 -20.72 -18.61 11.21
C ILE A 62 -19.96 -19.89 11.56
N ASP A 63 -19.55 -20.05 12.81
CA ASP A 63 -18.83 -21.24 13.25
C ASP A 63 -19.70 -22.51 13.15
N SER A 64 -20.98 -22.43 13.47
CA SER A 64 -21.94 -23.53 13.32
C SER A 64 -22.04 -23.98 11.85
N PHE A 65 -22.16 -23.04 10.89
CA PHE A 65 -22.22 -23.38 9.47
C PHE A 65 -20.88 -23.93 8.94
N ARG A 66 -19.75 -23.47 9.44
CA ARG A 66 -18.41 -24.05 9.14
C ARG A 66 -18.31 -25.51 9.61
N GLU A 67 -18.79 -25.80 10.80
CA GLU A 67 -18.83 -27.16 11.34
C GLU A 67 -19.76 -28.06 10.51
N ALA A 68 -20.95 -27.55 10.16
CA ALA A 68 -21.88 -28.27 9.27
C ALA A 68 -21.25 -28.58 7.90
N LYS A 69 -20.56 -27.61 7.29
CA LYS A 69 -19.82 -27.80 6.01
C LYS A 69 -18.74 -28.88 6.16
N THR A 70 -17.96 -28.82 7.23
CA THR A 70 -16.88 -29.78 7.50
C THR A 70 -17.44 -31.18 7.80
N GLY A 71 -18.51 -31.26 8.59
CA GLY A 71 -19.21 -32.50 8.87
C GLY A 71 -19.78 -33.15 7.62
N SER A 72 -20.39 -32.35 6.76
CA SER A 72 -20.94 -32.84 5.48
C SER A 72 -19.87 -33.36 4.52
N ARG A 73 -18.68 -32.80 4.49
CA ARG A 73 -17.53 -33.34 3.72
C ARG A 73 -17.08 -34.72 4.25
N ARG A 74 -17.12 -34.93 5.57
CA ARG A 74 -16.84 -36.25 6.16
C ARG A 74 -17.90 -37.26 5.77
N LEU A 75 -19.18 -36.86 5.76
CA LEU A 75 -20.28 -37.73 5.29
C LEU A 75 -20.14 -38.11 3.80
N LEU A 76 -19.64 -37.20 2.94
CA LEU A 76 -19.33 -37.53 1.54
C LEU A 76 -18.24 -38.63 1.44
N ALA A 77 -17.17 -38.49 2.23
CA ALA A 77 -16.09 -39.50 2.23
C ALA A 77 -16.56 -40.84 2.78
N GLN A 78 -17.40 -40.86 3.80
CA GLN A 78 -18.02 -42.08 4.33
C GLN A 78 -18.95 -42.71 3.29
N MET A 79 -19.81 -41.94 2.63
CA MET A 79 -20.68 -42.44 1.57
C MET A 79 -19.88 -43.02 0.38
N GLU A 80 -18.74 -42.40 0.00
CA GLU A 80 -17.86 -42.93 -1.02
C GLU A 80 -17.35 -44.35 -0.65
N GLU A 81 -16.92 -44.52 0.62
CA GLU A 81 -16.43 -45.80 1.11
C GLU A 81 -17.53 -46.84 1.20
N GLU A 82 -18.67 -46.51 1.81
CA GLU A 82 -19.84 -47.42 1.93
C GLU A 82 -20.33 -47.89 0.55
N VAL A 83 -20.43 -46.97 -0.40
CA VAL A 83 -20.86 -47.28 -1.76
C VAL A 83 -19.79 -48.14 -2.48
N ARG A 84 -18.50 -47.87 -2.26
CA ARG A 84 -17.40 -48.65 -2.82
C ARG A 84 -17.42 -50.09 -2.30
N GLU A 85 -17.65 -50.28 -0.99
CA GLU A 85 -17.73 -51.60 -0.37
C GLU A 85 -18.97 -52.38 -0.80
N SER A 86 -20.15 -51.74 -0.81
CA SER A 86 -21.42 -52.39 -1.15
C SER A 86 -21.53 -52.77 -2.62
N THR A 87 -20.92 -51.99 -3.52
CA THR A 87 -20.99 -52.26 -4.97
C THR A 87 -19.82 -53.05 -5.50
N GLY A 88 -18.69 -53.12 -4.76
CA GLY A 88 -17.45 -53.75 -5.23
C GLY A 88 -16.70 -52.94 -6.30
N ILE A 89 -17.13 -51.71 -6.58
CA ILE A 89 -16.53 -50.81 -7.58
C ILE A 89 -15.30 -50.13 -6.95
N LYS A 90 -14.12 -50.75 -7.08
CA LYS A 90 -12.88 -50.32 -6.40
C LYS A 90 -12.41 -48.91 -6.75
N ASN A 91 -12.75 -48.38 -7.91
CA ASN A 91 -12.31 -47.05 -8.40
C ASN A 91 -13.41 -45.97 -8.38
N LEU A 92 -14.54 -46.29 -7.72
CA LEU A 92 -15.59 -45.29 -7.50
C LEU A 92 -15.05 -44.11 -6.70
N LYS A 93 -15.30 -42.91 -7.18
CA LYS A 93 -14.93 -41.64 -6.52
C LYS A 93 -16.09 -40.67 -6.55
N VAL A 94 -16.30 -39.97 -5.44
CA VAL A 94 -17.17 -38.78 -5.42
C VAL A 94 -16.38 -37.60 -5.93
N LYS A 95 -16.93 -36.92 -6.95
CA LYS A 95 -16.36 -35.71 -7.53
C LYS A 95 -17.42 -34.62 -7.61
N TYR A 96 -16.99 -33.39 -7.74
CA TYR A 96 -17.84 -32.19 -7.90
C TYR A 96 -17.57 -31.50 -9.23
N ASN A 97 -18.62 -31.01 -9.86
CA ASN A 97 -18.54 -30.17 -11.04
C ASN A 97 -19.66 -29.11 -10.98
N ASN A 98 -19.34 -27.86 -11.32
CA ASN A 98 -20.30 -26.74 -11.25
C ASN A 98 -21.58 -26.94 -12.08
N VAL A 99 -21.56 -27.77 -13.13
CA VAL A 99 -22.71 -28.03 -14.00
C VAL A 99 -23.60 -29.16 -13.45
N PHE A 100 -22.96 -30.22 -12.91
CA PHE A 100 -23.64 -31.46 -12.51
C PHE A 100 -23.72 -31.67 -11.00
N GLY A 101 -23.08 -30.81 -10.20
CA GLY A 101 -22.95 -30.97 -8.75
C GLY A 101 -22.07 -32.17 -8.37
N TYR A 102 -22.40 -32.83 -7.25
CA TYR A 102 -21.71 -34.05 -6.84
C TYR A 102 -22.17 -35.27 -7.64
N PHE A 103 -21.23 -36.11 -7.96
CA PHE A 103 -21.48 -37.35 -8.70
C PHE A 103 -20.47 -38.43 -8.36
N PHE A 104 -20.90 -39.70 -8.50
CA PHE A 104 -20.01 -40.87 -8.51
C PHE A 104 -19.43 -41.04 -9.91
N GLU A 105 -18.12 -41.06 -10.02
CA GLU A 105 -17.43 -41.40 -11.27
C GLU A 105 -17.01 -42.87 -11.25
N VAL A 106 -17.49 -43.63 -12.23
CA VAL A 106 -17.21 -45.06 -12.41
C VAL A 106 -16.57 -45.25 -13.78
N THR A 107 -15.41 -45.94 -13.83
CA THR A 107 -14.79 -46.26 -15.12
C THR A 107 -15.56 -47.34 -15.86
N ASN A 108 -15.48 -47.35 -17.18
CA ASN A 108 -16.21 -48.30 -18.04
C ASN A 108 -15.95 -49.77 -17.68
N SER A 109 -14.79 -50.10 -17.08
CA SER A 109 -14.43 -51.46 -16.63
C SER A 109 -15.32 -52.02 -15.50
N PHE A 110 -16.04 -51.16 -14.79
CA PHE A 110 -16.90 -51.52 -13.66
C PHE A 110 -18.37 -51.16 -13.89
N LYS A 111 -18.75 -50.83 -15.13
CA LYS A 111 -20.10 -50.43 -15.50
C LYS A 111 -21.16 -51.46 -15.15
N ASP A 112 -20.85 -52.72 -15.33
CA ASP A 112 -21.78 -53.85 -15.08
C ASP A 112 -22.04 -54.11 -13.57
N LEU A 113 -21.25 -53.44 -12.68
CA LEU A 113 -21.43 -53.51 -11.23
C LEU A 113 -22.26 -52.33 -10.69
N VAL A 114 -22.69 -51.43 -11.55
CA VAL A 114 -23.46 -50.26 -11.14
C VAL A 114 -24.89 -50.68 -10.79
N PRO A 115 -25.37 -50.43 -9.55
CA PRO A 115 -26.71 -50.80 -9.15
C PRO A 115 -27.80 -50.00 -9.88
N ASP A 116 -29.00 -50.58 -9.99
CA ASP A 116 -30.15 -49.97 -10.68
C ASP A 116 -30.64 -48.65 -10.05
N TYR A 117 -30.32 -48.40 -8.76
CA TYR A 117 -30.69 -47.16 -8.08
C TYR A 117 -29.75 -45.97 -8.39
N PHE A 118 -28.68 -46.20 -9.17
CA PHE A 118 -27.84 -45.12 -9.69
C PHE A 118 -28.50 -44.48 -10.90
N GLU A 119 -28.71 -43.17 -10.83
CA GLU A 119 -29.19 -42.38 -11.95
C GLU A 119 -27.99 -41.85 -12.76
N ARG A 120 -27.90 -42.21 -14.03
CA ARG A 120 -26.84 -41.77 -14.93
C ARG A 120 -27.02 -40.29 -15.29
N LYS A 121 -26.02 -39.47 -14.99
CA LYS A 121 -25.96 -38.04 -15.34
C LYS A 121 -25.24 -37.75 -16.66
N GLN A 122 -24.11 -38.47 -16.93
CA GLN A 122 -23.29 -38.22 -18.11
C GLN A 122 -22.43 -39.44 -18.45
N THR A 123 -22.24 -39.66 -19.77
CA THR A 123 -21.30 -40.63 -20.32
C THR A 123 -20.08 -39.92 -20.89
N LEU A 124 -18.88 -40.38 -20.53
CA LEU A 124 -17.58 -39.91 -21.02
C LEU A 124 -16.87 -41.05 -21.76
N VAL A 125 -15.77 -40.73 -22.46
CA VAL A 125 -15.00 -41.73 -23.25
C VAL A 125 -14.47 -42.89 -22.39
N GLY A 126 -14.08 -42.65 -21.13
CA GLY A 126 -13.46 -43.63 -20.24
C GLY A 126 -14.22 -43.93 -18.94
N SER A 127 -15.32 -43.23 -18.67
CA SER A 127 -16.08 -43.33 -17.42
C SER A 127 -17.53 -42.89 -17.59
N GLU A 128 -18.38 -43.24 -16.65
CA GLU A 128 -19.72 -42.67 -16.55
C GLU A 128 -19.91 -41.99 -15.20
N ARG A 129 -20.79 -40.99 -15.18
CA ARG A 129 -21.13 -40.19 -14.00
C ARG A 129 -22.55 -40.54 -13.55
N TYR A 130 -22.66 -40.83 -12.28
CA TYR A 130 -23.93 -41.23 -11.67
C TYR A 130 -24.25 -40.41 -10.45
N THR A 131 -25.52 -40.37 -10.07
CA THR A 131 -25.98 -39.80 -8.81
C THR A 131 -26.93 -40.73 -8.12
N THR A 132 -27.23 -40.50 -6.85
CA THR A 132 -28.27 -41.20 -6.08
C THR A 132 -29.09 -40.19 -5.33
N THR A 133 -30.28 -40.55 -4.85
CA THR A 133 -31.12 -39.72 -4.01
C THR A 133 -30.35 -39.24 -2.76
N GLN A 134 -29.61 -40.13 -2.10
CA GLN A 134 -28.82 -39.82 -0.92
C GLN A 134 -27.71 -38.80 -1.22
N LEU A 135 -27.04 -38.93 -2.38
CA LEU A 135 -26.00 -37.95 -2.79
C LEU A 135 -26.61 -36.59 -3.11
N LYS A 136 -27.79 -36.57 -3.75
CA LYS A 136 -28.53 -35.31 -4.00
C LYS A 136 -28.95 -34.59 -2.71
N ASP A 137 -29.45 -35.37 -1.72
CA ASP A 137 -29.85 -34.81 -0.42
C ASP A 137 -28.63 -34.23 0.35
N LEU A 138 -27.51 -34.95 0.32
CA LEU A 138 -26.28 -34.48 0.95
C LEU A 138 -25.71 -33.24 0.24
N GLU A 139 -25.77 -33.21 -1.11
CA GLU A 139 -25.43 -32.07 -1.93
C GLU A 139 -26.24 -30.82 -1.54
N ALA A 140 -27.55 -30.94 -1.46
CA ALA A 140 -28.44 -29.84 -1.07
C ALA A 140 -28.08 -29.28 0.32
N ARG A 141 -27.73 -30.14 1.27
CA ARG A 141 -27.28 -29.71 2.60
C ARG A 141 -25.94 -28.98 2.56
N ILE A 142 -24.97 -29.48 1.77
CA ILE A 142 -23.64 -28.88 1.64
C ILE A 142 -23.75 -27.50 1.01
N LEU A 143 -24.40 -27.40 -0.14
CA LEU A 143 -24.54 -26.13 -0.89
C LEU A 143 -25.37 -25.12 -0.09
N GLY A 144 -26.45 -25.54 0.54
CA GLY A 144 -27.25 -24.67 1.37
C GLY A 144 -26.52 -24.17 2.63
N ALA A 145 -25.62 -24.95 3.21
CA ALA A 145 -24.77 -24.50 4.32
C ALA A 145 -23.67 -23.54 3.85
N GLU A 146 -23.10 -23.79 2.66
CA GLU A 146 -22.08 -22.94 2.07
C GLU A 146 -22.60 -21.57 1.66
N ASP A 147 -23.78 -21.52 1.02
CA ASP A 147 -24.44 -20.26 0.66
C ASP A 147 -24.74 -19.43 1.91
N LYS A 148 -25.35 -20.03 2.94
CA LYS A 148 -25.63 -19.35 4.20
C LYS A 148 -24.38 -18.89 4.92
N LEU A 149 -23.32 -19.68 4.91
CA LEU A 149 -22.02 -19.29 5.49
C LEU A 149 -21.46 -18.06 4.79
N ASN A 150 -21.46 -18.04 3.46
CA ASN A 150 -20.96 -16.92 2.68
C ASN A 150 -21.80 -15.66 2.89
N ASP A 151 -23.14 -15.79 2.97
CA ASP A 151 -24.03 -14.66 3.24
C ASP A 151 -23.75 -14.05 4.62
N LEU A 152 -23.61 -14.88 5.66
CA LEU A 152 -23.32 -14.41 7.01
C LEU A 152 -21.92 -13.77 7.12
N GLU A 153 -20.91 -14.36 6.50
CA GLU A 153 -19.56 -13.75 6.47
C GLU A 153 -19.59 -12.41 5.72
N TYR A 154 -20.37 -12.30 4.64
CA TYR A 154 -20.54 -11.05 3.92
C TYR A 154 -21.25 -10.00 4.78
N GLU A 155 -22.31 -10.36 5.50
CA GLU A 155 -23.03 -9.43 6.38
C GLU A 155 -22.12 -8.88 7.49
N GLU A 156 -21.32 -9.74 8.13
CA GLU A 156 -20.37 -9.31 9.16
C GLU A 156 -19.27 -8.42 8.59
N PHE A 157 -18.71 -8.78 7.45
CA PHE A 157 -17.75 -7.95 6.74
C PHE A 157 -18.32 -6.59 6.35
N ASP A 158 -19.56 -6.54 5.84
CA ASP A 158 -20.21 -5.29 5.45
C ASP A 158 -20.49 -4.38 6.66
N LYS A 159 -20.80 -4.94 7.84
CA LYS A 159 -20.90 -4.18 9.09
C LYS A 159 -19.57 -3.51 9.43
N LEU A 160 -18.45 -4.25 9.37
CA LEU A 160 -17.11 -3.73 9.61
C LEU A 160 -16.72 -2.67 8.58
N ARG A 161 -17.01 -2.91 7.29
CA ARG A 161 -16.77 -1.97 6.21
C ARG A 161 -17.53 -0.65 6.43
N LYS A 162 -18.81 -0.72 6.83
CA LYS A 162 -19.62 0.47 7.15
C LYS A 162 -19.07 1.24 8.35
N GLU A 163 -18.62 0.55 9.37
CA GLU A 163 -17.97 1.18 10.54
C GLU A 163 -16.70 1.92 10.15
N ILE A 164 -15.80 1.30 9.37
CA ILE A 164 -14.61 1.97 8.84
C ILE A 164 -15.01 3.17 7.98
N SER A 165 -16.01 3.01 7.11
CA SER A 165 -16.51 4.08 6.24
C SER A 165 -17.05 5.28 7.02
N SER A 166 -17.70 5.05 8.15
CA SER A 166 -18.20 6.14 9.01
C SER A 166 -17.07 6.96 9.65
N ARG A 167 -15.90 6.37 9.82
CA ARG A 167 -14.71 7.01 10.42
C ARG A 167 -13.63 7.41 9.41
N VAL A 168 -13.94 7.37 8.10
CA VAL A 168 -12.95 7.62 7.05
C VAL A 168 -12.29 9.00 7.17
N ALA A 169 -13.03 10.03 7.57
CA ALA A 169 -12.48 11.38 7.77
C ALA A 169 -11.43 11.41 8.89
N GLU A 170 -11.67 10.72 10.00
CA GLU A 170 -10.72 10.60 11.10
C GLU A 170 -9.47 9.82 10.67
N ILE A 171 -9.66 8.72 9.92
CA ILE A 171 -8.57 7.91 9.38
C ILE A 171 -7.70 8.72 8.41
N GLN A 172 -8.30 9.51 7.53
CA GLN A 172 -7.58 10.39 6.62
C GLN A 172 -6.81 11.48 7.37
N LYS A 173 -7.39 12.03 8.43
CA LYS A 173 -6.73 13.01 9.30
C LYS A 173 -5.51 12.40 9.99
N ALA A 174 -5.65 11.20 10.55
CA ALA A 174 -4.54 10.47 11.13
C ALA A 174 -3.45 10.11 10.10
N ALA A 175 -3.82 9.68 8.91
CA ALA A 175 -2.87 9.39 7.82
C ALA A 175 -2.06 10.64 7.44
N LYS A 176 -2.72 11.80 7.35
CA LYS A 176 -2.05 13.09 7.10
C LYS A 176 -1.11 13.47 8.25
N ALA A 177 -1.51 13.26 9.50
CA ALA A 177 -0.68 13.48 10.67
C ALA A 177 0.59 12.61 10.64
N VAL A 178 0.46 11.32 10.30
CA VAL A 178 1.61 10.42 10.12
C VAL A 178 2.54 10.91 9.01
N ALA A 179 2.00 11.38 7.88
CA ALA A 179 2.80 11.91 6.78
C ALA A 179 3.61 13.16 7.20
N TYR A 180 3.03 14.04 8.01
CA TYR A 180 3.78 15.19 8.55
C TYR A 180 4.92 14.76 9.48
N ILE A 181 4.68 13.76 10.34
CA ILE A 181 5.72 13.22 11.22
C ILE A 181 6.87 12.64 10.41
N ASP A 182 6.56 11.87 9.38
CA ASP A 182 7.55 11.24 8.51
C ASP A 182 8.42 12.30 7.80
N VAL A 183 7.79 13.35 7.26
CA VAL A 183 8.51 14.48 6.65
C VAL A 183 9.41 15.18 7.67
N TYR A 184 8.90 15.51 8.87
CA TYR A 184 9.70 16.20 9.87
C TYR A 184 10.85 15.35 10.39
N ALA A 185 10.63 14.05 10.59
CA ALA A 185 11.67 13.12 10.99
C ALA A 185 12.75 13.00 9.92
N SER A 186 12.36 12.88 8.65
CA SER A 186 13.29 12.79 7.51
C SER A 186 14.12 14.06 7.35
N LEU A 187 13.49 15.24 7.38
CA LEU A 187 14.18 16.53 7.26
C LEU A 187 15.11 16.79 8.46
N SER A 188 14.69 16.44 9.66
CA SER A 188 15.49 16.56 10.87
C SER A 188 16.73 15.67 10.82
N LEU A 189 16.56 14.40 10.44
CA LEU A 189 17.66 13.45 10.32
C LEU A 189 18.69 13.90 9.28
N VAL A 190 18.23 14.41 8.13
CA VAL A 190 19.10 14.97 7.08
C VAL A 190 19.84 16.19 7.59
N ALA A 191 19.15 17.10 8.27
CA ALA A 191 19.75 18.32 8.82
C ALA A 191 20.84 18.01 9.85
N GLU A 192 20.58 17.11 10.77
CA GLU A 192 21.53 16.66 11.78
C GLU A 192 22.75 15.98 11.13
N ARG A 193 22.49 15.01 10.24
CA ARG A 193 23.54 14.19 9.62
C ARG A 193 24.51 15.00 8.75
N TYR A 194 24.00 16.06 8.09
CA TYR A 194 24.80 16.82 7.11
C TYR A 194 25.09 18.27 7.55
N GLY A 195 24.83 18.60 8.80
CA GLY A 195 25.11 19.90 9.36
C GLY A 195 24.39 21.03 8.63
N TYR A 196 23.11 20.83 8.30
CA TYR A 196 22.30 21.88 7.70
C TYR A 196 21.81 22.84 8.78
N VAL A 197 21.65 24.10 8.42
CA VAL A 197 21.25 25.18 9.35
C VAL A 197 19.84 25.65 9.08
N ARG A 198 19.18 26.12 10.12
CA ARG A 198 17.86 26.74 10.00
C ARG A 198 17.98 28.11 9.29
N PRO A 199 17.37 28.29 8.11
CA PRO A 199 17.38 29.59 7.44
C PRO A 199 16.51 30.58 8.18
N LYS A 200 16.89 31.87 8.13
CA LYS A 200 16.01 32.99 8.47
C LYS A 200 15.20 33.35 7.24
N LEU A 201 13.90 33.59 7.42
CA LEU A 201 13.05 34.06 6.33
C LEU A 201 12.83 35.58 6.47
N ASN A 202 12.83 36.27 5.34
CA ASN A 202 12.59 37.70 5.28
C ASN A 202 11.62 38.06 4.14
N ASP A 203 11.00 39.24 4.27
CA ASP A 203 10.10 39.87 3.30
C ASP A 203 10.78 41.05 2.54
N LYS A 204 12.09 41.17 2.65
CA LYS A 204 12.86 42.29 2.11
C LYS A 204 13.33 42.10 0.67
N GLY A 205 13.08 40.93 0.09
CA GLY A 205 13.59 40.56 -1.24
C GLY A 205 15.10 40.27 -1.25
N ILE A 206 15.66 39.82 -0.12
CA ILE A 206 17.10 39.58 0.03
C ILE A 206 17.34 38.07 0.11
N ILE A 207 18.29 37.57 -0.70
CA ILE A 207 18.85 36.23 -0.61
C ILE A 207 20.32 36.38 -0.19
N ARG A 208 20.64 35.97 1.04
CA ARG A 208 22.01 35.95 1.55
C ARG A 208 22.32 34.55 2.07
N ILE A 209 23.30 33.91 1.47
CA ILE A 209 23.78 32.59 1.82
C ILE A 209 25.27 32.72 2.16
N LYS A 210 25.68 32.21 3.31
CA LYS A 210 27.08 32.15 3.71
C LYS A 210 27.54 30.67 3.69
N ASP A 211 28.70 30.44 3.06
CA ASP A 211 29.30 29.11 2.92
C ASP A 211 28.27 28.08 2.41
N GLY A 212 27.52 28.45 1.37
CA GLY A 212 26.53 27.56 0.75
C GLY A 212 27.18 26.36 0.08
N ARG A 213 26.52 25.22 0.17
CA ARG A 213 26.94 23.95 -0.43
C ARG A 213 25.85 23.41 -1.34
N HIS A 214 26.22 22.66 -2.37
CA HIS A 214 25.24 22.00 -3.25
C HIS A 214 24.81 20.65 -2.62
N PRO A 215 23.54 20.46 -2.22
CA PRO A 215 23.12 19.32 -1.40
C PRO A 215 23.35 17.95 -2.03
N VAL A 216 23.40 17.88 -3.37
CA VAL A 216 23.66 16.63 -4.10
C VAL A 216 25.15 16.49 -4.38
N VAL A 217 25.81 17.51 -4.92
CA VAL A 217 27.20 17.44 -5.36
C VAL A 217 28.14 17.20 -4.18
N GLU A 218 27.93 17.86 -3.04
CA GLU A 218 28.73 17.65 -1.82
C GLU A 218 28.71 16.19 -1.34
N ARG A 219 27.66 15.43 -1.73
CA ARG A 219 27.48 14.01 -1.36
C ARG A 219 28.12 13.05 -2.34
N MET A 220 28.27 13.46 -3.60
CA MET A 220 28.78 12.61 -4.68
C MET A 220 30.28 12.79 -4.93
N MET A 221 30.86 13.87 -4.45
CA MET A 221 32.30 14.15 -4.65
C MET A 221 33.15 13.47 -3.56
N PRO A 222 34.22 12.81 -3.92
CA PRO A 222 35.25 12.41 -2.96
C PRO A 222 36.03 13.65 -2.57
N GLY A 223 35.92 14.10 -1.31
CA GLY A 223 36.64 15.25 -0.76
C GLY A 223 35.75 16.40 -0.34
N ASP A 224 36.35 17.49 0.12
CA ASP A 224 35.62 18.64 0.64
C ASP A 224 35.03 19.48 -0.49
N PHE A 225 33.75 19.81 -0.35
CA PHE A 225 33.04 20.72 -1.24
C PHE A 225 33.50 22.16 -0.97
N VAL A 226 33.85 22.90 -2.01
CA VAL A 226 34.21 24.31 -1.88
C VAL A 226 32.92 25.15 -1.71
N CYS A 227 32.73 25.70 -0.52
CA CYS A 227 31.57 26.53 -0.17
C CYS A 227 31.58 27.84 -0.91
N ASN A 228 30.41 28.42 -1.18
CA ASN A 228 30.26 29.70 -1.88
C ASN A 228 29.28 30.61 -1.17
N ASP A 229 29.62 31.87 -1.09
CA ASP A 229 28.74 32.95 -0.62
C ASP A 229 27.83 33.45 -1.76
N THR A 230 26.61 33.85 -1.41
CA THR A 230 25.67 34.45 -2.35
C THR A 230 24.97 35.64 -1.72
N VAL A 231 24.92 36.74 -2.45
CA VAL A 231 24.12 37.91 -2.07
C VAL A 231 23.36 38.40 -3.31
N LEU A 232 22.03 38.37 -3.23
CA LEU A 232 21.13 38.95 -4.21
C LEU A 232 20.10 39.85 -3.47
N ASP A 233 19.77 40.98 -4.06
CA ASP A 233 18.84 41.94 -3.50
C ASP A 233 17.93 42.48 -4.62
N SER A 234 16.62 42.37 -4.45
CA SER A 234 15.63 42.77 -5.46
C SER A 234 15.66 44.24 -5.84
N LYS A 235 16.39 45.10 -5.10
CA LYS A 235 16.47 46.56 -5.32
C LYS A 235 17.83 47.02 -5.83
N LYS A 236 18.92 46.37 -5.43
CA LYS A 236 20.29 46.82 -5.72
C LYS A 236 21.05 45.80 -6.57
N ASP A 237 21.20 44.65 -6.08
CA ASP A 237 22.01 43.57 -6.69
C ASP A 237 21.07 42.50 -7.30
N CYS A 238 20.21 42.93 -8.23
CA CYS A 238 19.18 42.04 -8.83
C CYS A 238 19.74 40.99 -9.78
N ILE A 239 20.91 41.22 -10.35
CA ILE A 239 21.53 40.37 -11.37
C ILE A 239 22.99 40.11 -10.99
N ALA A 240 23.39 38.86 -10.96
CA ALA A 240 24.76 38.43 -10.81
C ALA A 240 25.29 37.83 -12.11
N VAL A 241 26.35 38.39 -12.65
CA VAL A 241 27.03 37.85 -13.86
C VAL A 241 28.18 36.97 -13.37
N ILE A 242 28.06 35.66 -13.68
CA ILE A 242 29.02 34.64 -13.26
C ILE A 242 29.89 34.25 -14.45
N THR A 243 31.18 34.50 -14.38
CA THR A 243 32.16 34.18 -15.43
C THR A 243 33.19 33.20 -14.93
N GLY A 244 33.86 32.51 -15.84
CA GLY A 244 34.93 31.54 -15.55
C GLY A 244 35.07 30.47 -16.60
N PRO A 245 36.11 29.63 -16.54
CA PRO A 245 36.35 28.56 -17.52
C PRO A 245 35.28 27.47 -17.44
N ASN A 246 35.20 26.62 -18.46
CA ASN A 246 34.32 25.46 -18.43
C ASN A 246 34.76 24.50 -17.30
N MET A 247 33.79 23.79 -16.74
CA MET A 247 33.98 22.87 -15.61
C MET A 247 34.41 23.57 -14.29
N ALA A 248 34.40 24.89 -14.20
CA ALA A 248 34.71 25.64 -12.98
C ALA A 248 33.56 25.70 -11.94
N GLY A 249 32.47 24.95 -12.13
CA GLY A 249 31.36 24.89 -11.17
C GLY A 249 30.30 25.98 -11.31
N LYS A 250 30.30 26.80 -12.39
CA LYS A 250 29.30 27.86 -12.60
C LYS A 250 27.86 27.36 -12.49
N SER A 251 27.54 26.28 -13.21
CA SER A 251 26.21 25.66 -13.21
C SER A 251 25.87 25.04 -11.86
N THR A 252 26.85 24.46 -11.17
CA THR A 252 26.68 23.93 -9.81
C THR A 252 26.31 25.02 -8.83
N TYR A 253 26.99 26.17 -8.91
CA TYR A 253 26.69 27.33 -8.07
C TYR A 253 25.27 27.88 -8.30
N MET A 254 24.83 28.04 -9.57
CA MET A 254 23.47 28.51 -9.85
C MET A 254 22.40 27.54 -9.32
N ARG A 255 22.59 26.24 -9.53
CA ARG A 255 21.68 25.21 -8.98
C ARG A 255 21.69 25.17 -7.47
N GLN A 256 22.84 25.32 -6.84
CA GLN A 256 22.99 25.42 -5.38
C GLN A 256 22.09 26.50 -4.79
N VAL A 257 22.15 27.71 -5.34
CA VAL A 257 21.32 28.85 -4.87
C VAL A 257 19.83 28.52 -5.02
N ALA A 258 19.42 28.02 -6.17
CA ALA A 258 18.03 27.64 -6.43
C ALA A 258 17.54 26.55 -5.46
N LEU A 259 18.36 25.51 -5.23
CA LEU A 259 18.01 24.41 -4.31
C LEU A 259 17.94 24.87 -2.86
N ILE A 260 18.85 25.70 -2.40
CA ILE A 260 18.83 26.27 -1.03
C ILE A 260 17.55 27.08 -0.81
N VAL A 261 17.15 27.91 -1.77
CA VAL A 261 15.89 28.66 -1.69
C VAL A 261 14.69 27.73 -1.68
N LEU A 262 14.66 26.73 -2.56
CA LEU A 262 13.59 25.73 -2.62
C LEU A 262 13.48 24.95 -1.30
N MET A 263 14.60 24.45 -0.78
CA MET A 263 14.65 23.72 0.50
C MET A 263 14.11 24.57 1.65
N SER A 264 14.49 25.84 1.69
CA SER A 264 13.98 26.79 2.68
C SER A 264 12.45 26.94 2.60
N GLN A 265 11.88 27.03 1.41
CA GLN A 265 10.44 27.24 1.21
C GLN A 265 9.59 26.01 1.53
N ILE A 266 10.14 24.80 1.40
CA ILE A 266 9.46 23.58 1.84
C ILE A 266 9.61 23.31 3.34
N GLY A 267 10.29 24.22 4.10
CA GLY A 267 10.49 24.08 5.54
C GLY A 267 11.70 23.25 5.96
N SER A 268 12.59 22.89 5.03
CA SER A 268 13.84 22.20 5.32
C SER A 268 14.90 23.16 5.88
N PHE A 269 15.84 22.62 6.68
CA PHE A 269 17.12 23.27 6.90
C PHE A 269 17.95 23.20 5.62
N VAL A 270 18.96 24.10 5.51
CA VAL A 270 19.70 24.31 4.26
C VAL A 270 21.19 24.06 4.42
N PRO A 271 21.87 23.58 3.38
CA PRO A 271 23.33 23.31 3.38
C PRO A 271 24.12 24.62 3.29
N ALA A 272 24.28 25.32 4.40
CA ALA A 272 25.02 26.56 4.51
C ALA A 272 25.54 26.74 5.95
N ALA A 273 26.47 27.68 6.17
CA ALA A 273 26.84 28.11 7.51
C ALA A 273 25.78 29.08 8.09
N ALA A 274 25.17 29.90 7.23
CA ALA A 274 24.04 30.76 7.57
C ALA A 274 23.25 31.10 6.30
N ALA A 275 21.94 31.31 6.44
CA ALA A 275 21.08 31.71 5.34
C ALA A 275 19.99 32.67 5.83
N ASP A 276 19.81 33.78 5.07
CA ASP A 276 18.74 34.77 5.24
C ASP A 276 18.06 34.92 3.87
N LEU A 277 16.86 34.38 3.72
CA LEU A 277 16.24 34.10 2.43
C LEU A 277 14.85 34.74 2.34
N CYS A 278 14.57 35.45 1.25
CA CYS A 278 13.21 35.87 0.96
C CYS A 278 12.39 34.75 0.37
N VAL A 279 11.09 34.82 0.56
CA VAL A 279 10.14 33.95 -0.15
C VAL A 279 10.05 34.41 -1.60
N VAL A 280 10.19 33.50 -2.55
CA VAL A 280 10.10 33.77 -3.98
C VAL A 280 8.87 33.06 -4.58
N ASP A 281 8.23 33.71 -5.54
CA ASP A 281 7.04 33.20 -6.19
C ASP A 281 7.36 32.04 -7.14
N ARG A 282 8.54 32.10 -7.81
CA ARG A 282 8.95 31.15 -8.82
C ARG A 282 10.47 30.99 -8.85
N ILE A 283 10.90 29.80 -9.21
CA ILE A 283 12.31 29.49 -9.46
C ILE A 283 12.41 28.93 -10.88
N PHE A 284 13.12 29.64 -11.76
CA PHE A 284 13.41 29.18 -13.09
C PHE A 284 14.89 28.85 -13.20
N THR A 285 15.21 27.70 -13.75
CA THR A 285 16.60 27.32 -14.00
C THR A 285 16.73 26.85 -15.44
N ARG A 286 17.70 27.43 -16.15
CA ARG A 286 18.15 26.87 -17.40
C ARG A 286 19.64 26.58 -17.29
N VAL A 287 20.01 25.32 -17.30
CA VAL A 287 21.39 24.88 -17.10
C VAL A 287 21.68 23.74 -18.06
N GLY A 288 22.34 24.11 -19.17
CA GLY A 288 22.79 23.19 -20.22
C GLY A 288 21.64 22.67 -21.10
N ALA A 289 21.72 22.90 -22.39
CA ALA A 289 21.03 22.06 -23.34
C ALA A 289 21.72 20.68 -23.28
N SER A 290 20.95 19.59 -23.17
CA SER A 290 21.45 18.29 -23.60
C SER A 290 21.84 18.45 -25.06
N ASP A 291 23.10 18.18 -25.42
CA ASP A 291 23.51 18.10 -26.82
C ASP A 291 22.65 17.03 -27.49
N ASP A 292 21.53 17.45 -28.08
CA ASP A 292 20.78 16.61 -29.03
C ASP A 292 21.53 16.65 -30.37
N LEU A 293 22.58 15.86 -30.42
CA LEU A 293 23.39 15.67 -31.64
C LEU A 293 22.57 15.12 -32.81
N GLY A 294 21.32 14.69 -32.56
CA GLY A 294 20.42 14.16 -33.59
C GLY A 294 19.66 15.22 -34.38
N SER A 295 19.46 16.42 -33.85
CA SER A 295 18.64 17.47 -34.47
C SER A 295 19.42 18.47 -35.31
N GLY A 296 20.76 18.46 -35.26
CA GLY A 296 21.62 19.39 -36.04
C GLY A 296 21.41 20.87 -35.70
N GLN A 297 20.68 21.19 -34.62
CA GLN A 297 20.47 22.56 -34.18
C GLN A 297 21.58 22.97 -33.18
N SER A 298 22.09 24.17 -33.35
CA SER A 298 23.00 24.78 -32.43
C SER A 298 22.36 24.88 -31.05
N THR A 299 23.09 24.54 -29.97
CA THR A 299 22.63 24.73 -28.55
C THR A 299 22.08 26.12 -28.31
N PHE A 300 22.65 27.16 -28.99
CA PHE A 300 22.18 28.53 -28.95
C PHE A 300 20.76 28.68 -29.55
N MET A 301 20.44 27.99 -30.67
CA MET A 301 19.11 28.07 -31.29
C MET A 301 18.05 27.34 -30.46
N VAL A 302 18.41 26.22 -29.85
CA VAL A 302 17.53 25.53 -28.89
C VAL A 302 17.26 26.41 -27.65
N GLU A 303 18.29 27.11 -27.21
CA GLU A 303 18.19 28.06 -26.10
C GLU A 303 17.32 29.29 -26.40
N MET A 304 17.23 29.73 -27.61
CA MET A 304 16.42 30.89 -28.01
C MET A 304 14.96 30.56 -28.31
N ASN A 305 14.64 29.30 -28.60
CA ASN A 305 13.28 28.89 -28.99
C ASN A 305 12.44 28.37 -27.80
N GLU A 306 13.00 28.17 -26.63
CA GLU A 306 12.31 27.82 -25.36
C GLU A 306 12.11 29.06 -24.48
#